data_cdbd4433aec6f0d8554d30ca5d688f5f
#
_entry.id   cdbd4433aec6f0d8554d30ca5d688f5f
#
_cell.length_a   1.000
_cell.length_b   1.000
_cell.length_c   1.000
_cell.angle_alpha   90.00
_cell.angle_beta   90.00
_cell.angle_gamma   90.00
#
_symmetry.space_group_name_H-M   'P 1'
#
loop_
_entity.id
_entity.type
_entity.pdbx_description
1 polymer ?
#
loop_
_entity_poly.entity_id
_entity_poly.type
_entity_poly.pdbx_seq_one_letter_code
_entity_poly.pdbx_strand_id
1 'polypeptide(L)'
;MVWDGLLPIKVTELPGALKRKGRKFKDRENKKCYGTSISDRPEIAAQRMEEGRWEGGTVAGKRTGHEAVVLTLLEKKKENYLAIRIPGKTSKAVMDAMATLRAEYGQHFPQVFKTITADNGSEFAGFAQTEAWGSKVFFVHPYTSWERAQNKRHNGLFRSFVRLH
;
A
#
# COMPACT_ATOMS: atom_id res chain seq x y z
N MET A 1 12.19 -25.95 -9.11
CA MET A 1 11.75 -26.93 -10.11
C MET A 1 11.79 -26.23 -11.46
N VAL A 2 12.77 -26.53 -12.27
CA VAL A 2 12.86 -26.01 -13.65
C VAL A 2 11.99 -26.93 -14.48
N TRP A 3 11.01 -26.38 -15.15
CA TRP A 3 10.16 -27.12 -16.07
C TRP A 3 10.94 -27.32 -17.38
N ASP A 4 11.73 -28.37 -17.43
CA ASP A 4 12.43 -28.75 -18.64
C ASP A 4 11.43 -29.24 -19.69
N GLY A 5 11.28 -28.50 -20.76
CA GLY A 5 10.70 -28.99 -22.02
C GLY A 5 9.28 -28.57 -22.37
N LEU A 6 8.56 -27.77 -21.60
CA LEU A 6 7.17 -27.37 -21.91
C LEU A 6 7.03 -26.03 -22.67
N LEU A 7 8.03 -25.16 -22.61
CA LEU A 7 8.01 -23.89 -23.34
C LEU A 7 9.39 -23.62 -23.95
N PRO A 8 9.50 -23.20 -25.22
CA PRO A 8 10.74 -22.87 -25.88
C PRO A 8 11.34 -21.53 -25.40
N ILE A 9 10.97 -21.07 -24.19
CA ILE A 9 11.36 -19.78 -23.62
C ILE A 9 12.40 -20.02 -22.53
N LYS A 10 13.56 -19.39 -22.63
CA LYS A 10 14.59 -19.44 -21.58
C LYS A 10 14.12 -18.61 -20.38
N VAL A 11 14.46 -19.06 -19.16
CA VAL A 11 14.16 -18.33 -17.91
C VAL A 11 14.63 -16.87 -17.95
N THR A 12 15.70 -16.58 -18.69
CA THR A 12 16.24 -15.23 -18.89
C THR A 12 15.34 -14.32 -19.73
N GLU A 13 14.44 -14.88 -20.52
CA GLU A 13 13.51 -14.16 -21.39
C GLU A 13 12.22 -13.78 -20.70
N LEU A 14 11.98 -14.31 -19.50
CA LEU A 14 10.80 -13.97 -18.70
C LEU A 14 10.83 -12.51 -18.21
N PRO A 15 9.71 -11.80 -18.28
CA PRO A 15 9.61 -10.44 -17.77
C PRO A 15 10.09 -10.35 -16.31
N GLY A 16 11.13 -9.57 -16.05
CA GLY A 16 11.69 -9.38 -14.70
C GLY A 16 12.77 -10.38 -14.27
N ALA A 17 13.10 -11.42 -15.07
CA ALA A 17 14.18 -12.36 -14.74
C ALA A 17 15.55 -11.66 -14.59
N LEU A 18 15.85 -10.70 -15.46
CA LEU A 18 17.09 -9.91 -15.43
C LEU A 18 17.12 -8.82 -14.35
N LYS A 19 15.99 -8.51 -13.69
CA LYS A 19 15.92 -7.47 -12.64
C LYS A 19 16.30 -7.97 -11.24
N ARG A 20 16.52 -9.26 -11.08
CA ARG A 20 16.86 -9.87 -9.77
C ARG A 20 18.38 -9.87 -9.52
N LYS A 21 19.03 -8.71 -9.57
CA LYS A 21 20.35 -8.58 -8.92
C LYS A 21 20.15 -8.73 -7.42
N GLY A 22 20.81 -9.72 -6.82
CA GLY A 22 20.78 -9.96 -5.38
C GLY A 22 21.12 -8.66 -4.63
N ARG A 23 20.15 -8.07 -3.97
CA ARG A 23 20.42 -6.94 -3.08
C ARG A 23 21.13 -7.49 -1.87
N LYS A 24 22.38 -7.06 -1.64
CA LYS A 24 23.02 -7.22 -0.34
C LYS A 24 22.13 -6.54 0.69
N PHE A 25 21.62 -7.32 1.64
CA PHE A 25 20.91 -6.79 2.80
C PHE A 25 21.86 -5.85 3.54
N LYS A 26 21.59 -4.56 3.53
CA LYS A 26 22.15 -3.64 4.50
C LYS A 26 21.17 -3.61 5.67
N ASP A 27 21.62 -4.05 6.83
CA ASP A 27 20.88 -3.83 8.08
C ASP A 27 20.68 -2.31 8.23
N ARG A 28 19.45 -1.87 8.05
CA ARG A 28 19.03 -0.50 8.31
C ARG A 28 18.26 -0.48 9.61
N GLU A 29 18.88 0.08 10.63
CA GLU A 29 18.36 0.14 12.01
C GLU A 29 17.15 1.08 12.21
N ASN A 30 16.56 1.65 11.19
CA ASN A 30 15.42 2.54 11.36
C ASN A 30 14.10 1.75 11.52
N LYS A 31 13.85 1.32 12.74
CA LYS A 31 12.61 0.67 13.21
C LYS A 31 11.56 1.69 13.67
N LYS A 32 11.39 2.82 12.99
CA LYS A 32 10.37 3.78 13.37
C LYS A 32 8.99 3.23 13.02
N CYS A 33 8.12 3.08 14.02
CA CYS A 33 6.71 2.76 13.84
C CYS A 33 5.89 4.02 14.12
N TYR A 34 4.97 4.37 13.23
CA TYR A 34 4.16 5.59 13.35
C TYR A 34 2.87 5.40 14.14
N GLY A 35 2.58 4.19 14.61
CA GLY A 35 1.36 3.88 15.37
C GLY A 35 1.29 2.41 15.77
N THR A 36 0.08 1.87 15.90
CA THR A 36 -0.18 0.50 16.34
C THR A 36 0.42 -0.51 15.37
N SER A 37 1.11 -1.52 15.90
CA SER A 37 1.72 -2.58 15.08
C SER A 37 0.65 -3.46 14.42
N ILE A 38 0.98 -3.99 13.24
CA ILE A 38 0.14 -5.00 12.56
C ILE A 38 -0.05 -6.26 13.41
N SER A 39 0.86 -6.55 14.35
CA SER A 39 0.74 -7.66 15.28
C SER A 39 -0.49 -7.53 16.19
N ASP A 40 -0.91 -6.31 16.50
CA ASP A 40 -2.08 -6.02 17.34
C ASP A 40 -3.39 -5.98 16.53
N ARG A 41 -3.30 -6.22 15.21
CA ARG A 41 -4.45 -6.23 14.31
C ARG A 41 -5.31 -7.47 14.57
N PRO A 42 -6.65 -7.32 14.76
CA PRO A 42 -7.54 -8.45 14.90
C PRO A 42 -7.42 -9.44 13.72
N GLU A 43 -7.44 -10.73 14.01
CA GLU A 43 -7.29 -11.78 13.00
C GLU A 43 -8.35 -11.68 11.88
N ILE A 44 -9.58 -11.31 12.22
CA ILE A 44 -10.67 -11.08 11.27
C ILE A 44 -10.29 -10.04 10.19
N ALA A 45 -9.44 -9.07 10.53
CA ALA A 45 -8.95 -8.08 9.57
C ALA A 45 -7.90 -8.65 8.60
N ALA A 46 -7.29 -9.79 8.93
CA ALA A 46 -6.37 -10.50 8.05
C ALA A 46 -7.09 -11.44 7.08
N GLN A 47 -8.21 -12.03 7.50
CA GLN A 47 -8.91 -13.12 6.81
C GLN A 47 -9.70 -12.73 5.56
N ARG A 48 -9.79 -11.45 5.19
CA ARG A 48 -10.56 -10.96 4.01
C ARG A 48 -12.06 -11.33 4.02
N MET A 49 -12.60 -11.63 5.19
CA MET A 49 -14.00 -12.07 5.34
C MET A 49 -14.95 -10.90 5.56
N GLU A 50 -14.44 -9.79 6.06
CA GLU A 50 -15.22 -8.61 6.41
C GLU A 50 -14.88 -7.42 5.51
N GLU A 51 -15.90 -6.66 5.11
CA GLU A 51 -15.74 -5.40 4.36
C GLU A 51 -15.23 -4.27 5.26
N GLY A 52 -14.63 -3.26 4.61
CA GLY A 52 -14.09 -2.10 5.30
C GLY A 52 -12.68 -2.31 5.83
N ARG A 53 -11.96 -3.33 5.38
CA ARG A 53 -10.56 -3.60 5.71
C ARG A 53 -9.65 -3.18 4.55
N TRP A 54 -8.91 -2.09 4.74
CA TRP A 54 -8.15 -1.45 3.67
C TRP A 54 -6.64 -1.60 3.85
N GLU A 55 -5.93 -1.67 2.74
CA GLU A 55 -4.47 -1.55 2.66
C GLU A 55 -4.13 -0.24 1.96
N GLY A 56 -3.42 0.66 2.65
CA GLY A 56 -2.96 1.93 2.10
C GLY A 56 -1.56 1.84 1.49
N GLY A 57 -1.34 2.53 0.39
CA GLY A 57 -0.05 2.61 -0.29
C GLY A 57 0.09 3.86 -1.13
N THR A 58 1.27 4.09 -1.67
CA THR A 58 1.51 5.15 -2.65
C THR A 58 2.15 4.60 -3.91
N VAL A 59 1.75 5.14 -5.06
CA VAL A 59 2.39 4.90 -6.35
C VAL A 59 2.94 6.23 -6.84
N ALA A 60 4.26 6.30 -7.03
CA ALA A 60 4.93 7.46 -7.61
C ALA A 60 5.43 7.12 -9.01
N GLY A 61 5.49 8.12 -9.88
CA GLY A 61 6.06 8.02 -11.21
C GLY A 61 7.59 7.86 -11.23
N LYS A 62 8.27 8.34 -12.26
CA LYS A 62 9.74 8.34 -12.32
C LYS A 62 10.29 9.41 -11.37
N ARG A 63 11.48 9.19 -10.79
CA ARG A 63 12.10 10.09 -9.80
C ARG A 63 12.71 11.34 -10.43
N THR A 64 11.94 12.18 -11.11
CA THR A 64 12.45 13.43 -11.72
C THR A 64 12.05 14.71 -10.96
N GLY A 65 11.33 14.58 -9.83
CA GLY A 65 11.07 15.69 -8.92
C GLY A 65 9.71 16.38 -9.06
N HIS A 66 8.99 16.19 -10.17
CA HIS A 66 7.67 16.79 -10.42
C HIS A 66 6.60 15.74 -10.73
N GLU A 67 6.73 14.57 -10.14
CA GLU A 67 5.93 13.42 -10.54
C GLU A 67 4.58 13.37 -9.84
N ALA A 68 3.59 12.95 -10.59
CA ALA A 68 2.30 12.60 -10.03
C ALA A 68 2.45 11.46 -9.03
N VAL A 69 1.99 11.68 -7.81
CA VAL A 69 1.88 10.65 -6.78
C VAL A 69 0.41 10.28 -6.62
N VAL A 70 0.15 9.01 -6.48
CA VAL A 70 -1.19 8.49 -6.27
C VAL A 70 -1.23 7.79 -4.92
N LEU A 71 -2.12 8.23 -4.03
CA LEU A 71 -2.51 7.48 -2.86
C LEU A 71 -3.41 6.34 -3.31
N THR A 72 -3.14 5.13 -2.87
CA THR A 72 -3.91 3.95 -3.22
C THR A 72 -4.48 3.31 -1.95
N LEU A 73 -5.76 2.99 -1.98
CA LEU A 73 -6.44 2.27 -0.92
C LEU A 73 -7.12 1.06 -1.54
N LEU A 74 -6.77 -0.13 -1.07
CA LEU A 74 -7.34 -1.40 -1.54
C LEU A 74 -8.19 -2.02 -0.43
N GLU A 75 -9.47 -2.21 -0.68
CA GLU A 75 -10.37 -2.98 0.18
C GLU A 75 -10.12 -4.48 -0.02
N LYS A 76 -9.92 -5.22 1.08
CA LYS A 76 -9.36 -6.57 1.04
C LYS A 76 -10.33 -7.66 0.60
N LYS A 77 -11.63 -7.51 0.85
CA LYS A 77 -12.66 -8.53 0.55
C LYS A 77 -13.14 -8.45 -0.89
N LYS A 78 -13.59 -7.27 -1.30
CA LYS A 78 -14.16 -7.02 -2.63
C LYS A 78 -13.11 -6.58 -3.65
N GLU A 79 -11.88 -6.35 -3.21
CA GLU A 79 -10.79 -5.80 -4.01
C GLU A 79 -11.11 -4.42 -4.65
N ASN A 80 -12.00 -3.64 -4.02
CA ASN A 80 -12.25 -2.27 -4.44
C ASN A 80 -10.97 -1.45 -4.30
N TYR A 81 -10.59 -0.78 -5.37
CA TYR A 81 -9.34 -0.04 -5.45
C TYR A 81 -9.60 1.43 -5.69
N LEU A 82 -9.26 2.26 -4.71
CA LEU A 82 -9.30 3.71 -4.81
C LEU A 82 -7.90 4.24 -5.17
N ALA A 83 -7.84 5.10 -6.18
CA ALA A 83 -6.61 5.74 -6.63
C ALA A 83 -6.83 7.26 -6.64
N ILE A 84 -6.19 7.98 -5.74
CA ILE A 84 -6.36 9.42 -5.54
C ILE A 84 -5.05 10.12 -5.86
N ARG A 85 -5.06 11.01 -6.85
CA ARG A 85 -3.90 11.83 -7.17
C ARG A 85 -3.65 12.83 -6.03
N ILE A 86 -2.42 12.86 -5.55
CA ILE A 86 -1.97 13.80 -4.52
C ILE A 86 -0.78 14.63 -5.03
N PRO A 87 -0.59 15.87 -4.53
CA PRO A 87 0.43 16.79 -5.04
C PRO A 87 1.87 16.33 -4.76
N GLY A 88 2.06 15.39 -3.85
CA GLY A 88 3.39 14.89 -3.53
C GLY A 88 3.36 13.77 -2.50
N LYS A 89 4.48 13.06 -2.34
CA LYS A 89 4.64 11.97 -1.39
C LYS A 89 4.95 12.50 0.02
N THR A 90 4.00 13.22 0.61
CA THR A 90 4.11 13.83 1.94
C THR A 90 2.96 13.41 2.84
N SER A 91 3.19 13.42 4.16
CA SER A 91 2.15 13.10 5.14
C SER A 91 0.97 14.08 5.04
N LYS A 92 1.24 15.36 4.80
CA LYS A 92 0.18 16.37 4.61
C LYS A 92 -0.72 16.01 3.41
N ALA A 93 -0.12 15.74 2.24
CA ALA A 93 -0.88 15.43 1.02
C ALA A 93 -1.74 14.16 1.18
N VAL A 94 -1.23 13.15 1.87
CA VAL A 94 -1.96 11.93 2.19
C VAL A 94 -3.13 12.23 3.13
N MET A 95 -2.91 13.03 4.19
CA MET A 95 -3.95 13.39 5.14
C MET A 95 -5.01 14.31 4.54
N ASP A 96 -4.65 15.22 3.65
CA ASP A 96 -5.60 16.06 2.90
C ASP A 96 -6.53 15.18 2.03
N ALA A 97 -5.99 14.16 1.36
CA ALA A 97 -6.79 13.19 0.59
C ALA A 97 -7.71 12.37 1.50
N MET A 98 -7.24 11.93 2.67
CA MET A 98 -8.07 11.21 3.64
C MET A 98 -9.17 12.09 4.23
N ALA A 99 -8.89 13.38 4.46
CA ALA A 99 -9.89 14.35 4.92
C ALA A 99 -10.98 14.59 3.86
N THR A 100 -10.62 14.59 2.57
CA THR A 100 -11.58 14.66 1.45
C THR A 100 -12.49 13.43 1.45
N LEU A 101 -11.94 12.22 1.59
CA LEU A 101 -12.74 11.00 1.72
C LEU A 101 -13.65 11.05 2.93
N ARG A 102 -13.16 11.55 4.08
CA ARG A 102 -14.00 11.71 5.26
C ARG A 102 -15.17 12.65 5.02
N ALA A 103 -14.94 13.75 4.33
CA ALA A 103 -16.02 14.69 3.99
C ALA A 103 -17.06 14.06 3.03
N GLU A 104 -16.59 13.26 2.07
CA GLU A 104 -17.44 12.57 1.11
C GLU A 104 -18.31 11.48 1.76
N TYR A 105 -17.73 10.65 2.62
CA TYR A 105 -18.45 9.57 3.31
C TYR A 105 -19.18 10.03 4.58
N GLY A 106 -18.85 11.20 5.13
CA GLY A 106 -19.50 11.78 6.30
C GLY A 106 -19.48 10.82 7.50
N GLN A 107 -20.67 10.62 8.10
CA GLN A 107 -20.85 9.72 9.25
C GLN A 107 -20.61 8.23 8.92
N HIS A 108 -20.62 7.86 7.64
CA HIS A 108 -20.37 6.47 7.21
C HIS A 108 -18.88 6.14 7.08
N PHE A 109 -18.00 7.13 7.19
CA PHE A 109 -16.57 6.94 7.07
C PHE A 109 -16.03 5.76 7.92
N PRO A 110 -16.30 5.65 9.23
CA PRO A 110 -15.79 4.54 10.04
C PRO A 110 -16.40 3.18 9.69
N GLN A 111 -17.54 3.15 9.03
CA GLN A 111 -18.17 1.92 8.57
C GLN A 111 -17.51 1.41 7.29
N VAL A 112 -17.14 2.33 6.39
CA VAL A 112 -16.43 2.04 5.14
C VAL A 112 -14.95 1.77 5.39
N PHE A 113 -14.30 2.58 6.22
CA PHE A 113 -12.87 2.48 6.56
C PHE A 113 -12.69 1.98 8.01
N LYS A 114 -13.12 0.75 8.31
CA LYS A 114 -13.02 0.16 9.65
C LYS A 114 -11.58 0.02 10.12
N THR A 115 -10.72 -0.51 9.24
CA THR A 115 -9.28 -0.58 9.48
C THR A 115 -8.48 -0.20 8.24
N ILE A 116 -7.38 0.48 8.45
CA ILE A 116 -6.43 0.81 7.39
C ILE A 116 -5.06 0.28 7.80
N THR A 117 -4.45 -0.53 6.95
CA THR A 117 -3.09 -1.03 7.15
C THR A 117 -2.14 -0.30 6.20
N ALA A 118 -1.16 0.40 6.75
CA ALA A 118 -0.16 1.16 5.98
C ALA A 118 1.26 0.66 6.23
N ASP A 119 2.22 1.07 5.40
CA ASP A 119 3.64 0.87 5.71
C ASP A 119 4.18 2.00 6.60
N ASN A 120 5.41 1.82 7.06
CA ASN A 120 6.13 2.82 7.83
C ASN A 120 6.83 3.87 6.94
N GLY A 121 6.22 4.23 5.80
CA GLY A 121 6.65 5.36 4.99
C GLY A 121 6.37 6.68 5.70
N SER A 122 7.26 7.67 5.53
CA SER A 122 7.09 9.00 6.14
C SER A 122 5.80 9.69 5.69
N GLU A 123 5.28 9.35 4.53
CA GLU A 123 4.00 9.82 4.00
C GLU A 123 2.79 9.34 4.81
N PHE A 124 2.92 8.24 5.55
CA PHE A 124 1.87 7.71 6.41
C PHE A 124 2.02 8.09 7.90
N ALA A 125 2.98 8.94 8.23
CA ALA A 125 3.23 9.37 9.61
C ALA A 125 1.99 10.02 10.28
N GLY A 126 1.10 10.62 9.49
CA GLY A 126 -0.14 11.23 9.98
C GLY A 126 -1.34 10.27 10.08
N PHE A 127 -1.24 9.04 9.59
CA PHE A 127 -2.40 8.14 9.47
C PHE A 127 -3.07 7.80 10.80
N ALA A 128 -2.32 7.76 11.90
CA ALA A 128 -2.89 7.56 13.23
C ALA A 128 -3.96 8.61 13.59
N GLN A 129 -3.93 9.81 12.97
CA GLN A 129 -4.95 10.84 13.18
C GLN A 129 -6.35 10.42 12.67
N THR A 130 -6.42 9.49 11.71
CA THR A 130 -7.70 8.97 11.21
C THR A 130 -8.44 8.14 12.25
N GLU A 131 -7.76 7.71 13.33
CA GLU A 131 -8.39 7.02 14.45
C GLU A 131 -9.41 7.91 15.19
N ALA A 132 -9.16 9.21 15.23
CA ALA A 132 -10.12 10.20 15.74
C ALA A 132 -11.43 10.26 14.90
N TRP A 133 -11.42 9.68 13.70
CA TRP A 133 -12.59 9.59 12.81
C TRP A 133 -13.30 8.24 12.91
N GLY A 134 -12.87 7.37 13.83
CA GLY A 134 -13.47 6.06 14.10
C GLY A 134 -12.86 4.89 13.34
N SER A 135 -11.83 5.11 12.52
CA SER A 135 -11.05 4.03 11.90
C SER A 135 -9.97 3.52 12.86
N LYS A 136 -9.50 2.28 12.66
CA LYS A 136 -8.29 1.78 13.33
C LYS A 136 -7.16 1.68 12.32
N VAL A 137 -5.97 2.13 12.70
CA VAL A 137 -4.79 2.14 11.82
C VAL A 137 -3.72 1.19 12.34
N PHE A 138 -3.20 0.36 11.45
CA PHE A 138 -2.13 -0.57 11.73
C PHE A 138 -0.95 -0.35 10.80
N PHE A 139 0.26 -0.46 11.32
CA PHE A 139 1.48 -0.32 10.54
C PHE A 139 2.17 -1.68 10.42
N VAL A 140 2.55 -2.05 9.20
CA VAL A 140 3.32 -3.26 8.93
C VAL A 140 4.71 -3.16 9.55
N HIS A 141 5.34 -4.30 9.80
CA HIS A 141 6.71 -4.30 10.26
C HIS A 141 7.66 -3.70 9.20
N PRO A 142 8.74 -3.06 9.63
CA PRO A 142 9.76 -2.58 8.70
C PRO A 142 10.27 -3.73 7.83
N TYR A 143 10.38 -3.48 6.51
CA TYR A 143 10.89 -4.43 5.50
C TYR A 143 10.00 -5.66 5.22
N THR A 144 8.79 -5.76 5.76
CA THR A 144 7.86 -6.88 5.57
C THR A 144 6.82 -6.57 4.49
N SER A 145 7.25 -6.26 3.28
CA SER A 145 6.35 -5.88 2.18
C SER A 145 5.30 -6.97 1.83
N TRP A 146 5.50 -8.21 2.26
CA TRP A 146 4.55 -9.31 2.09
C TRP A 146 3.28 -9.16 2.95
N GLU A 147 3.34 -8.41 4.05
CA GLU A 147 2.19 -8.13 4.91
C GLU A 147 1.11 -7.28 4.21
N ARG A 148 1.47 -6.65 3.06
CA ARG A 148 0.56 -5.92 2.16
C ARG A 148 0.67 -6.42 0.71
N ALA A 149 0.79 -7.73 0.55
CA ALA A 149 1.01 -8.34 -0.78
C ALA A 149 -0.10 -7.98 -1.78
N GLN A 150 -1.34 -7.85 -1.31
CA GLN A 150 -2.49 -7.54 -2.16
C GLN A 150 -2.42 -6.12 -2.72
N ASN A 151 -2.18 -5.11 -1.89
CA ASN A 151 -1.99 -3.73 -2.33
C ASN A 151 -0.79 -3.61 -3.28
N LYS A 152 0.32 -4.30 -2.97
CA LYS A 152 1.51 -4.31 -3.83
C LYS A 152 1.22 -4.89 -5.22
N ARG A 153 0.42 -5.96 -5.30
CA ARG A 153 -0.02 -6.56 -6.58
C ARG A 153 -0.86 -5.58 -7.38
N HIS A 154 -1.87 -4.95 -6.76
CA HIS A 154 -2.73 -3.97 -7.43
C HIS A 154 -1.97 -2.71 -7.85
N ASN A 155 -1.05 -2.22 -7.03
CA ASN A 155 -0.16 -1.11 -7.41
C ASN A 155 0.74 -1.47 -8.60
N GLY A 156 1.15 -2.73 -8.71
CA GLY A 156 1.89 -3.25 -9.87
C GLY A 156 1.04 -3.23 -11.15
N LEU A 157 -0.20 -3.70 -11.06
CA LEU A 157 -1.17 -3.66 -12.16
C LEU A 157 -1.50 -2.21 -12.55
N PHE A 158 -1.80 -1.35 -11.59
CA PHE A 158 -2.07 0.07 -11.83
C PHE A 158 -0.95 0.73 -12.64
N ARG A 159 0.32 0.48 -12.28
CA ARG A 159 1.49 1.00 -13.02
C ARG A 159 1.62 0.48 -14.43
N SER A 160 1.08 -0.68 -14.77
CA SER A 160 1.13 -1.22 -16.12
C SER A 160 0.14 -0.53 -17.07
N PHE A 161 -0.95 0.01 -16.52
CA PHE A 161 -1.99 0.70 -17.30
C PHE A 161 -1.87 2.22 -17.27
N VAL A 162 -1.39 2.78 -16.17
CA VAL A 162 -1.32 4.23 -15.98
C VAL A 162 0.13 4.71 -16.05
N ARG A 163 0.41 5.54 -17.06
CA ARG A 163 1.68 6.27 -17.14
C ARG A 163 1.58 7.51 -16.24
N LEU A 164 2.32 7.50 -15.15
CA LEU A 164 2.46 8.67 -14.26
C LEU A 164 3.59 9.55 -14.82
N HIS A 165 3.20 10.61 -15.50
CA HIS A 165 4.10 11.64 -16.01
C HIS A 165 4.17 12.81 -15.06
#